data_b9c2bfed6df5b99d797623643b8b2244
#
_entry.id   b9c2bfed6df5b99d797623643b8b2244
#
_cell.length_a   1.000
_cell.length_b   1.000
_cell.length_c   1.000
_cell.angle_alpha   90.00
_cell.angle_beta   90.00
_cell.angle_gamma   90.00
#
_symmetry.space_group_name_H-M   'P 1'
#
loop_
_entity.id
_entity.type
_entity.pdbx_description
1 polymer ?
#
loop_
_entity_poly.entity_id
_entity_poly.type
_entity_poly.pdbx_seq_one_letter_code
_entity_poly.pdbx_strand_id
1 'polypeptide(L)'
;ISAEGTQVQLWADVFHPVVHIEVINDRPLQAEIFYENWRYQDRLIRKGEGQQCSYKWAPPKGTMTHADFISLENSSEKDSKRLLFYHRNAEETVFDVAVAQQGMNEVKSQMMNPLKNLTFGGYLSGENLEYIGTSDSVYAGTDYRAWGFRSLKASKKHHFSVVLHTEQTETVTQWEQGLKTAWQRIAPQGKISSKVVSQDKKQTRLWWNAFWQRSFIETIGETENKENSKVEKETGN
;
A
#
# COMPACT_ATOMS: atom_id res chain seq x y z
N ILE A 1 -8.19 -14.69 2.54
CA ILE A 1 -7.43 -15.62 3.41
C ILE A 1 -8.39 -16.09 4.49
N SER A 2 -8.42 -17.38 4.78
CA SER A 2 -9.22 -17.94 5.87
C SER A 2 -8.43 -19.02 6.62
N ALA A 3 -8.54 -19.03 7.95
CA ALA A 3 -7.96 -20.04 8.83
C ALA A 3 -8.74 -20.08 10.15
N GLU A 4 -9.01 -21.28 10.69
CA GLU A 4 -9.56 -21.51 12.04
C GLU A 4 -10.79 -20.63 12.41
N GLY A 5 -11.77 -20.52 11.49
CA GLY A 5 -12.97 -19.71 11.71
C GLY A 5 -12.77 -18.20 11.53
N THR A 6 -11.59 -17.77 11.10
CA THR A 6 -11.29 -16.38 10.77
C THR A 6 -11.16 -16.21 9.26
N GLN A 7 -11.83 -15.20 8.70
CA GLN A 7 -11.70 -14.76 7.32
C GLN A 7 -11.15 -13.34 7.28
N VAL A 8 -10.08 -13.12 6.50
CA VAL A 8 -9.55 -11.79 6.20
C VAL A 8 -9.83 -11.48 4.73
N GLN A 9 -10.52 -10.38 4.47
CA GLN A 9 -10.78 -9.85 3.14
C GLN A 9 -10.00 -8.55 2.97
N LEU A 10 -9.19 -8.48 1.91
CA LEU A 10 -8.44 -7.30 1.50
C LEU A 10 -8.94 -6.87 0.12
N TRP A 11 -9.25 -5.59 -0.04
CA TRP A 11 -9.66 -5.04 -1.33
C TRP A 11 -9.36 -3.55 -1.42
N ALA A 12 -9.03 -3.08 -2.63
CA ALA A 12 -8.85 -1.67 -2.95
C ALA A 12 -10.11 -1.12 -3.62
N ASP A 13 -10.54 0.04 -3.19
CA ASP A 13 -11.64 0.76 -3.84
C ASP A 13 -11.13 1.35 -5.18
N VAL A 14 -11.89 1.13 -6.25
CA VAL A 14 -11.54 1.64 -7.59
C VAL A 14 -11.92 3.12 -7.78
N PHE A 15 -12.74 3.68 -6.91
CA PHE A 15 -13.23 5.07 -7.00
C PHE A 15 -12.58 6.01 -5.99
N HIS A 16 -12.00 5.45 -4.92
CA HIS A 16 -11.35 6.20 -3.85
C HIS A 16 -9.98 5.60 -3.52
N PRO A 17 -8.99 6.41 -3.14
CA PRO A 17 -7.64 5.92 -2.83
C PRO A 17 -7.59 5.28 -1.44
N VAL A 18 -8.33 4.19 -1.26
CA VAL A 18 -8.41 3.47 0.01
C VAL A 18 -8.31 1.96 -0.18
N VAL A 19 -7.54 1.34 0.69
CA VAL A 19 -7.48 -0.11 0.87
C VAL A 19 -8.26 -0.47 2.12
N HIS A 20 -9.17 -1.42 2.01
CA HIS A 20 -9.98 -1.93 3.10
C HIS A 20 -9.51 -3.31 3.53
N ILE A 21 -9.46 -3.54 4.84
CA ILE A 21 -9.11 -4.81 5.46
C ILE A 21 -10.26 -5.17 6.41
N GLU A 22 -10.99 -6.22 6.11
CA GLU A 22 -12.10 -6.72 6.93
C GLU A 22 -11.69 -8.05 7.57
N VAL A 23 -11.79 -8.14 8.89
CA VAL A 23 -11.56 -9.37 9.63
C VAL A 23 -12.92 -9.86 10.15
N ILE A 24 -13.31 -11.07 9.76
CA ILE A 24 -14.58 -11.70 10.11
C ILE A 24 -14.25 -13.00 10.86
N ASN A 25 -14.85 -13.19 12.02
CA ASN A 25 -14.60 -14.36 12.87
C ASN A 25 -15.89 -14.96 13.40
N ASP A 26 -15.90 -16.26 13.62
CA ASP A 26 -17.03 -17.00 14.19
C ASP A 26 -17.32 -16.62 15.64
N ARG A 27 -16.30 -16.24 16.39
CA ARG A 27 -16.38 -15.78 17.79
C ARG A 27 -15.80 -14.37 17.94
N PRO A 28 -16.24 -13.58 18.95
CA PRO A 28 -15.62 -12.30 19.23
C PRO A 28 -14.15 -12.45 19.60
N LEU A 29 -13.26 -11.66 18.95
CA LEU A 29 -11.84 -11.54 19.29
C LEU A 29 -11.40 -10.09 19.19
N GLN A 30 -10.28 -9.73 19.80
CA GLN A 30 -9.57 -8.49 19.51
C GLN A 30 -8.67 -8.72 18.31
N ALA A 31 -8.63 -7.76 17.41
CA ALA A 31 -7.74 -7.77 16.24
C ALA A 31 -6.59 -6.80 16.44
N GLU A 32 -5.41 -7.18 15.97
CA GLU A 32 -4.23 -6.34 15.93
C GLU A 32 -3.83 -6.07 14.49
N ILE A 33 -3.28 -4.88 14.24
CA ILE A 33 -2.72 -4.48 12.96
C ILE A 33 -1.41 -3.75 13.21
N PHE A 34 -0.41 -4.03 12.37
CA PHE A 34 0.93 -3.44 12.46
C PHE A 34 1.26 -2.72 11.16
N TYR A 35 1.77 -1.50 11.27
CA TYR A 35 2.43 -0.78 10.19
C TYR A 35 3.93 -0.99 10.31
N GLU A 36 4.52 -1.72 9.38
CA GLU A 36 5.95 -2.01 9.34
C GLU A 36 6.66 -1.04 8.41
N ASN A 37 7.77 -0.45 8.85
CA ASN A 37 8.53 0.52 8.08
C ASN A 37 10.03 0.23 8.15
N TRP A 38 10.66 0.10 6.97
CA TRP A 38 12.10 -0.10 6.79
C TRP A 38 12.89 1.21 6.70
N ARG A 39 12.21 2.36 6.52
CA ARG A 39 12.80 3.70 6.48
C ARG A 39 12.43 4.52 7.71
N TYR A 40 12.50 3.91 8.89
CA TYR A 40 12.15 4.56 10.14
C TYR A 40 13.25 5.49 10.71
N GLN A 41 14.43 5.51 10.06
CA GLN A 41 15.56 6.37 10.39
C GLN A 41 16.43 6.64 9.18
N ASP A 42 17.13 7.78 9.18
CA ASP A 42 18.13 8.11 8.18
C ASP A 42 19.32 7.16 8.31
N ARG A 43 19.79 6.62 7.20
CA ARG A 43 20.99 5.77 7.18
C ARG A 43 21.59 5.65 5.79
N LEU A 44 22.88 5.31 5.74
CA LEU A 44 23.53 4.95 4.48
C LEU A 44 22.92 3.66 3.91
N ILE A 45 22.70 3.65 2.59
CA ILE A 45 22.31 2.45 1.86
C ILE A 45 23.47 1.46 1.91
N ARG A 46 23.23 0.23 2.38
CA ARG A 46 24.20 -0.85 2.46
C ARG A 46 24.22 -1.65 1.15
N LYS A 47 25.34 -2.30 0.87
CA LYS A 47 25.46 -3.23 -0.26
C LYS A 47 24.43 -4.37 -0.09
N GLY A 48 23.63 -4.59 -1.12
CA GLY A 48 22.60 -5.62 -1.11
C GLY A 48 21.20 -5.15 -0.71
N GLU A 49 21.04 -3.93 -0.22
CA GLU A 49 19.73 -3.33 0.13
C GLU A 49 18.99 -2.70 -1.06
N GLY A 50 19.46 -2.93 -2.28
CA GLY A 50 18.88 -2.33 -3.47
C GLY A 50 17.38 -2.61 -3.69
N GLN A 51 16.83 -3.61 -3.00
CA GLN A 51 15.38 -3.91 -3.06
C GLN A 51 14.54 -2.92 -2.27
N GLN A 52 15.11 -2.25 -1.27
CA GLN A 52 14.44 -1.30 -0.39
C GLN A 52 14.67 0.15 -0.78
N CYS A 53 15.35 0.41 -1.89
CA CYS A 53 15.61 1.75 -2.37
C CYS A 53 15.42 1.88 -3.89
N SER A 54 15.21 3.12 -4.35
CA SER A 54 14.99 3.43 -5.77
C SER A 54 16.20 3.17 -6.65
N TYR A 55 17.41 3.15 -6.08
CA TYR A 55 18.65 2.87 -6.81
C TYR A 55 18.88 1.39 -7.08
N LYS A 56 18.14 0.52 -6.39
CA LYS A 56 18.16 -0.93 -6.56
C LYS A 56 19.56 -1.54 -6.39
N TRP A 57 20.30 -1.76 -7.50
CA TRP A 57 21.56 -2.51 -7.46
C TRP A 57 22.83 -1.65 -7.42
N ALA A 58 22.74 -0.38 -7.75
CA ALA A 58 23.87 0.49 -7.97
C ALA A 58 23.68 1.91 -7.39
N PRO A 59 23.43 2.04 -6.07
CA PRO A 59 23.38 3.36 -5.47
C PRO A 59 24.78 4.01 -5.54
N PRO A 60 24.90 5.31 -5.82
CA PRO A 60 26.14 6.03 -5.67
C PRO A 60 26.72 5.84 -4.24
N LYS A 61 28.05 5.91 -4.13
CA LYS A 61 28.71 5.82 -2.81
C LYS A 61 28.25 6.98 -1.92
N GLY A 62 27.82 6.67 -0.71
CA GLY A 62 27.37 7.67 0.26
C GLY A 62 25.89 8.04 0.13
N THR A 63 25.11 7.34 -0.73
CA THR A 63 23.69 7.58 -0.82
C THR A 63 22.99 7.27 0.52
N MET A 64 22.18 8.22 0.95
CA MET A 64 21.33 8.09 2.15
C MET A 64 19.93 7.61 1.78
N THR A 65 19.35 6.77 2.63
CA THR A 65 17.90 6.61 2.71
C THR A 65 17.39 7.55 3.80
N HIS A 66 16.35 8.31 3.49
CA HIS A 66 15.74 9.26 4.42
C HIS A 66 14.52 8.65 5.10
N ALA A 67 14.38 8.96 6.39
CA ALA A 67 13.27 8.44 7.18
C ALA A 67 11.92 8.89 6.65
N ASP A 68 10.93 8.00 6.75
CA ASP A 68 9.53 8.36 6.59
C ASP A 68 9.06 9.14 7.82
N PHE A 69 8.16 10.07 7.61
CA PHE A 69 7.46 10.73 8.71
C PHE A 69 6.35 9.83 9.22
N ILE A 70 6.29 9.63 10.54
CA ILE A 70 5.27 8.83 11.19
C ILE A 70 4.78 9.57 12.43
N SER A 71 3.46 9.75 12.54
CA SER A 71 2.81 10.44 13.64
C SER A 71 1.51 9.75 14.06
N LEU A 72 1.29 9.74 15.37
CA LEU A 72 0.02 9.28 15.94
C LEU A 72 -0.92 10.47 16.06
N GLU A 73 -2.10 10.36 15.49
CA GLU A 73 -3.15 11.36 15.59
C GLU A 73 -4.36 10.81 16.36
N ASN A 74 -5.12 11.71 16.99
CA ASN A 74 -6.41 11.34 17.54
C ASN A 74 -7.39 11.12 16.39
N SER A 75 -8.12 10.00 16.44
CA SER A 75 -9.28 9.78 15.59
C SER A 75 -10.46 10.63 16.11
N SER A 76 -11.51 10.78 15.29
CA SER A 76 -12.78 11.38 15.71
C SER A 76 -13.51 10.58 16.80
N GLU A 77 -13.15 9.31 16.97
CA GLU A 77 -13.70 8.46 18.03
C GLU A 77 -12.91 8.66 19.32
N LYS A 78 -13.63 8.75 20.44
CA LYS A 78 -13.01 8.91 21.75
C LYS A 78 -12.00 7.77 22.00
N ASP A 79 -10.81 8.17 22.44
CA ASP A 79 -9.71 7.26 22.79
C ASP A 79 -9.13 6.43 21.61
N SER A 80 -9.63 6.65 20.39
CA SER A 80 -9.10 5.98 19.20
C SER A 80 -7.96 6.76 18.55
N LYS A 81 -6.99 6.03 18.01
CA LYS A 81 -5.81 6.56 17.32
C LYS A 81 -5.81 6.16 15.85
N ARG A 82 -5.20 7.00 15.04
CA ARG A 82 -4.82 6.68 13.66
C ARG A 82 -3.35 7.00 13.43
N LEU A 83 -2.74 6.37 12.46
CA LEU A 83 -1.37 6.62 12.05
C LEU A 83 -1.36 7.48 10.80
N LEU A 84 -0.69 8.63 10.85
CA LEU A 84 -0.23 9.36 9.68
C LEU A 84 1.18 8.87 9.32
N PHE A 85 1.39 8.51 8.07
CA PHE A 85 2.70 8.13 7.55
C PHE A 85 2.91 8.69 6.16
N TYR A 86 4.12 9.18 5.86
CA TYR A 86 4.48 9.57 4.50
C TYR A 86 5.99 9.58 4.27
N HIS A 87 6.38 9.42 3.02
CA HIS A 87 7.69 9.75 2.51
C HIS A 87 7.61 10.99 1.63
N ARG A 88 8.58 11.89 1.79
CA ARG A 88 8.82 12.97 0.84
C ARG A 88 10.21 12.81 0.27
N ASN A 89 10.31 12.81 -1.05
CA ASN A 89 11.60 12.73 -1.72
C ASN A 89 12.50 13.90 -1.32
N ALA A 90 13.79 13.62 -1.11
CA ALA A 90 14.83 14.61 -0.89
C ALA A 90 15.02 15.52 -2.12
N GLU A 91 15.81 16.58 -1.97
CA GLU A 91 16.09 17.52 -3.09
C GLU A 91 16.78 16.81 -4.25
N GLU A 92 17.76 15.95 -3.98
CA GLU A 92 18.37 15.11 -4.99
C GLU A 92 17.64 13.77 -5.05
N THR A 93 17.00 13.53 -6.18
CA THR A 93 16.23 12.31 -6.44
C THR A 93 17.00 11.33 -7.30
N VAL A 94 16.50 10.08 -7.39
CA VAL A 94 17.08 9.09 -8.32
C VAL A 94 17.05 9.57 -9.79
N PHE A 95 16.12 10.45 -10.16
CA PHE A 95 16.10 11.09 -11.47
C PHE A 95 17.38 11.92 -11.71
N ASP A 96 17.76 12.73 -10.72
CA ASP A 96 18.95 13.60 -10.81
C ASP A 96 20.22 12.77 -10.99
N VAL A 97 20.36 11.71 -10.20
CA VAL A 97 21.47 10.77 -10.27
C VAL A 97 21.49 10.03 -11.60
N ALA A 98 20.34 9.54 -12.08
CA ALA A 98 20.24 8.82 -13.35
C ALA A 98 20.61 9.72 -14.56
N VAL A 99 20.14 10.95 -14.57
CA VAL A 99 20.50 11.95 -15.61
C VAL A 99 22.02 12.21 -15.63
N ALA A 100 22.63 12.39 -14.45
CA ALA A 100 24.06 12.59 -14.32
C ALA A 100 24.88 11.38 -14.79
N GLN A 101 24.48 10.16 -14.37
CA GLN A 101 25.15 8.91 -14.76
C GLN A 101 25.07 8.63 -16.27
N GLN A 102 24.02 9.14 -16.92
CA GLN A 102 23.83 9.00 -18.37
C GLN A 102 24.49 10.13 -19.17
N GLY A 103 25.17 11.06 -18.52
CA GLY A 103 25.84 12.18 -19.17
C GLY A 103 24.89 13.23 -19.76
N MET A 104 23.63 13.31 -19.28
CA MET A 104 22.59 14.16 -19.83
C MET A 104 22.37 15.46 -19.04
N ASN A 105 23.35 15.92 -18.26
CA ASN A 105 23.21 17.12 -17.43
C ASN A 105 22.90 18.39 -18.24
N GLU A 106 23.42 18.51 -19.45
CA GLU A 106 23.22 19.69 -20.34
C GLU A 106 21.74 19.88 -20.73
N VAL A 107 21.01 18.78 -20.84
CA VAL A 107 19.59 18.80 -21.24
C VAL A 107 18.63 18.60 -20.05
N LYS A 108 19.15 18.45 -18.84
CA LYS A 108 18.36 18.20 -17.62
C LYS A 108 17.28 19.26 -17.39
N SER A 109 17.58 20.54 -17.69
CA SER A 109 16.61 21.63 -17.53
C SER A 109 15.39 21.54 -18.47
N GLN A 110 15.48 20.74 -19.53
CA GLN A 110 14.40 20.48 -20.48
C GLN A 110 13.57 19.23 -20.11
N MET A 111 13.97 18.50 -19.08
CA MET A 111 13.31 17.30 -18.62
C MET A 111 12.39 17.59 -17.42
N MET A 112 11.24 16.96 -17.40
CA MET A 112 10.38 16.95 -16.21
C MET A 112 10.93 15.93 -15.20
N ASN A 113 11.21 16.37 -13.97
CA ASN A 113 11.53 15.47 -12.87
C ASN A 113 10.24 14.98 -12.20
N PRO A 114 9.81 13.72 -12.40
CA PRO A 114 8.57 13.19 -11.84
C PRO A 114 8.66 12.91 -10.35
N LEU A 115 9.85 13.01 -9.76
CA LEU A 115 10.13 12.66 -8.37
C LEU A 115 10.36 13.88 -7.47
N LYS A 116 10.61 15.06 -8.06
CA LYS A 116 10.86 16.28 -7.30
C LYS A 116 9.65 16.63 -6.46
N ASN A 117 9.86 16.85 -5.16
CA ASN A 117 8.79 17.18 -4.21
C ASN A 117 7.66 16.14 -4.11
N LEU A 118 7.82 14.97 -4.70
CA LEU A 118 6.83 13.90 -4.61
C LEU A 118 6.71 13.44 -3.17
N THR A 119 5.51 13.53 -2.64
CA THR A 119 5.16 13.02 -1.31
C THR A 119 4.09 11.94 -1.47
N PHE A 120 4.26 10.81 -0.81
CA PHE A 120 3.31 9.70 -0.83
C PHE A 120 3.21 9.06 0.56
N GLY A 121 2.00 8.67 0.92
CA GLY A 121 1.70 8.13 2.22
C GLY A 121 0.20 8.13 2.48
N GLY A 122 -0.19 8.16 3.75
CA GLY A 122 -1.61 8.08 4.07
C GLY A 122 -1.93 7.97 5.55
N TYR A 123 -3.17 7.56 5.80
CA TYR A 123 -3.68 7.23 7.13
C TYR A 123 -3.96 5.73 7.24
N LEU A 124 -3.41 5.08 8.28
CA LEU A 124 -3.93 3.81 8.78
C LEU A 124 -4.94 4.11 9.87
N SER A 125 -6.17 3.62 9.74
CA SER A 125 -7.28 3.85 10.64
C SER A 125 -8.15 2.60 10.80
N GLY A 126 -8.93 2.55 11.87
CA GLY A 126 -9.93 1.52 12.14
C GLY A 126 -10.85 1.95 13.26
N GLU A 127 -11.92 1.20 13.49
CA GLU A 127 -12.85 1.49 14.58
C GLU A 127 -12.23 1.15 15.93
N ASN A 128 -12.26 2.10 16.87
CA ASN A 128 -11.85 1.89 18.26
C ASN A 128 -10.45 1.27 18.41
N LEU A 129 -9.44 1.87 17.75
CA LEU A 129 -8.05 1.42 17.82
C LEU A 129 -7.30 2.11 18.95
N GLU A 130 -6.67 1.35 19.81
CA GLU A 130 -5.61 1.81 20.72
C GLU A 130 -4.23 1.55 20.10
N TYR A 131 -3.31 2.44 20.38
CA TYR A 131 -1.91 2.24 20.05
C TYR A 131 -1.25 1.39 21.14
N ILE A 132 -0.61 0.28 20.75
CA ILE A 132 0.03 -0.68 21.67
C ILE A 132 1.56 -0.62 21.69
N GLY A 133 2.16 0.38 21.02
CA GLY A 133 3.59 0.60 21.02
C GLY A 133 4.29 0.26 19.71
N THR A 134 5.63 0.37 19.74
CA THR A 134 6.50 -0.03 18.64
C THR A 134 7.29 -1.28 19.00
N SER A 135 7.67 -2.04 17.96
CA SER A 135 8.63 -3.14 18.07
C SER A 135 9.62 -3.10 16.91
N ASP A 136 10.87 -3.41 17.16
CA ASP A 136 11.91 -3.51 16.14
C ASP A 136 12.13 -4.99 15.80
N SER A 137 12.35 -5.29 14.52
CA SER A 137 12.64 -6.65 14.05
C SER A 137 13.45 -6.62 12.76
N VAL A 138 13.77 -7.80 12.22
CA VAL A 138 14.56 -7.98 11.00
C VAL A 138 13.79 -8.84 10.03
N TYR A 139 13.67 -8.39 8.78
CA TYR A 139 13.16 -9.19 7.68
C TYR A 139 14.11 -9.16 6.50
N ALA A 140 14.47 -10.32 5.97
CA ALA A 140 15.40 -10.49 4.85
C ALA A 140 16.74 -9.73 5.06
N GLY A 141 17.26 -9.74 6.29
CA GLY A 141 18.52 -9.06 6.64
C GLY A 141 18.44 -7.53 6.77
N THR A 142 17.23 -6.97 6.77
CA THR A 142 17.00 -5.52 6.90
C THR A 142 16.14 -5.23 8.12
N ASP A 143 16.61 -4.29 8.95
CA ASP A 143 15.92 -3.85 10.16
C ASP A 143 14.66 -3.06 9.78
N TYR A 144 13.57 -3.28 10.50
CA TYR A 144 12.35 -2.50 10.40
C TYR A 144 11.78 -2.19 11.78
N ARG A 145 10.92 -1.18 11.83
CA ARG A 145 10.12 -0.83 13.01
C ARG A 145 8.64 -0.97 12.68
N ALA A 146 7.91 -1.60 13.58
CA ALA A 146 6.47 -1.76 13.50
C ALA A 146 5.75 -0.87 14.52
N TRP A 147 4.64 -0.25 14.12
CA TRP A 147 3.70 0.47 14.98
C TRP A 147 2.45 -0.37 15.12
N GLY A 148 2.18 -0.84 16.33
CA GLY A 148 1.08 -1.76 16.62
C GLY A 148 -0.18 -1.04 17.08
N PHE A 149 -1.32 -1.53 16.61
CA PHE A 149 -2.64 -1.10 17.05
C PHE A 149 -3.49 -2.32 17.38
N ARG A 150 -4.37 -2.19 18.38
CA ARG A 150 -5.30 -3.23 18.79
C ARG A 150 -6.72 -2.65 18.87
N SER A 151 -7.72 -3.44 18.51
CA SER A 151 -9.09 -3.06 18.74
C SER A 151 -9.40 -3.04 20.24
N LEU A 152 -10.03 -1.97 20.75
CA LEU A 152 -10.38 -1.80 22.16
C LEU A 152 -11.34 -2.88 22.67
N LYS A 153 -12.18 -3.44 21.78
CA LYS A 153 -13.19 -4.43 22.12
C LYS A 153 -13.09 -5.65 21.22
N ALA A 154 -13.37 -6.82 21.81
CA ALA A 154 -13.56 -8.03 21.03
C ALA A 154 -14.85 -7.93 20.18
N SER A 155 -14.75 -8.28 18.90
CA SER A 155 -15.87 -8.27 17.96
C SER A 155 -15.76 -9.45 16.99
N LYS A 156 -16.88 -9.87 16.41
CA LYS A 156 -16.89 -10.82 15.29
C LYS A 156 -16.45 -10.18 13.97
N LYS A 157 -16.45 -8.85 13.89
CA LYS A 157 -16.04 -8.11 12.69
C LYS A 157 -15.18 -6.94 13.10
N HIS A 158 -14.05 -6.77 12.39
CA HIS A 158 -13.21 -5.59 12.47
C HIS A 158 -13.01 -5.05 11.06
N HIS A 159 -12.86 -3.74 10.95
CA HIS A 159 -12.55 -3.06 9.71
C HIS A 159 -11.41 -2.09 9.94
N PHE A 160 -10.39 -2.22 9.11
CA PHE A 160 -9.28 -1.28 9.02
C PHE A 160 -9.24 -0.68 7.61
N SER A 161 -8.69 0.50 7.49
CA SER A 161 -8.53 1.18 6.21
C SER A 161 -7.19 1.87 6.12
N VAL A 162 -6.61 1.84 4.92
CA VAL A 162 -5.42 2.61 4.58
C VAL A 162 -5.82 3.59 3.49
N VAL A 163 -5.97 4.86 3.85
CA VAL A 163 -6.28 5.94 2.90
C VAL A 163 -4.98 6.52 2.40
N LEU A 164 -4.81 6.59 1.09
CA LEU A 164 -3.56 6.96 0.45
C LEU A 164 -3.67 8.28 -0.30
N HIS A 165 -2.56 9.00 -0.39
CA HIS A 165 -2.42 10.18 -1.24
C HIS A 165 -1.00 10.27 -1.79
N THR A 166 -0.89 10.60 -3.07
CA THR A 166 0.39 10.80 -3.75
C THR A 166 0.30 12.04 -4.61
N GLU A 167 1.17 13.01 -4.37
CA GLU A 167 1.16 14.29 -5.09
C GLU A 167 2.55 14.94 -5.07
N GLN A 168 2.88 15.68 -6.13
CA GLN A 168 4.00 16.63 -6.15
C GLN A 168 3.51 17.99 -5.71
N THR A 169 3.94 18.45 -4.53
CA THR A 169 3.53 19.73 -3.96
C THR A 169 4.74 20.52 -3.48
N GLU A 170 4.67 21.83 -3.49
CA GLU A 170 5.77 22.68 -3.01
C GLU A 170 6.03 22.48 -1.50
N THR A 171 4.98 22.18 -0.73
CA THR A 171 5.09 21.98 0.72
C THR A 171 4.37 20.70 1.17
N VAL A 172 4.82 20.11 2.28
CA VAL A 172 4.13 19.00 2.94
C VAL A 172 2.71 19.38 3.36
N THR A 173 2.50 20.63 3.80
CA THR A 173 1.17 21.12 4.21
C THR A 173 0.15 21.05 3.06
N GLN A 174 0.55 21.34 1.84
CA GLN A 174 -0.32 21.18 0.67
C GLN A 174 -0.68 19.73 0.43
N TRP A 175 0.32 18.81 0.52
CA TRP A 175 0.08 17.38 0.40
C TRP A 175 -0.85 16.87 1.52
N GLU A 176 -0.65 17.29 2.77
CA GLU A 176 -1.54 16.92 3.87
C GLU A 176 -2.98 17.40 3.64
N GLN A 177 -3.16 18.56 3.02
CA GLN A 177 -4.49 19.04 2.65
C GLN A 177 -5.15 18.15 1.60
N GLY A 178 -4.39 17.65 0.62
CA GLY A 178 -4.84 16.64 -0.35
C GLY A 178 -5.28 15.35 0.34
N LEU A 179 -4.46 14.84 1.27
CA LEU A 179 -4.77 13.64 2.06
C LEU A 179 -6.03 13.86 2.93
N LYS A 180 -6.17 15.00 3.60
CA LYS A 180 -7.37 15.35 4.36
C LYS A 180 -8.62 15.39 3.48
N THR A 181 -8.49 15.91 2.26
CA THR A 181 -9.59 15.92 1.28
C THR A 181 -9.98 14.49 0.86
N ALA A 182 -9.00 13.62 0.59
CA ALA A 182 -9.26 12.21 0.31
C ALA A 182 -9.96 11.51 1.48
N TRP A 183 -9.49 11.75 2.71
CA TRP A 183 -10.13 11.24 3.92
C TRP A 183 -11.58 11.71 4.07
N GLN A 184 -11.85 12.99 3.90
CA GLN A 184 -13.20 13.56 4.06
C GLN A 184 -14.24 13.00 3.09
N ARG A 185 -13.82 12.58 1.90
CA ARG A 185 -14.71 11.95 0.90
C ARG A 185 -15.28 10.61 1.38
N ILE A 186 -14.49 9.82 2.06
CA ILE A 186 -14.86 8.48 2.53
C ILE A 186 -15.30 8.46 4.00
N ALA A 187 -14.91 9.46 4.77
CA ALA A 187 -15.17 9.62 6.19
C ALA A 187 -15.74 11.01 6.52
N PRO A 188 -16.88 11.43 5.94
CA PRO A 188 -17.39 12.79 6.08
C PRO A 188 -17.75 13.17 7.53
N GLN A 189 -17.95 12.20 8.39
CA GLN A 189 -18.19 12.36 9.84
C GLN A 189 -16.93 12.02 10.68
N GLY A 190 -15.75 12.02 10.04
CA GLY A 190 -14.47 11.69 10.68
C GLY A 190 -14.20 10.18 10.84
N LYS A 191 -15.12 9.32 10.44
CA LYS A 191 -14.95 7.87 10.42
C LYS A 191 -15.58 7.23 9.19
N ILE A 192 -15.03 6.11 8.75
CA ILE A 192 -15.58 5.31 7.65
C ILE A 192 -16.67 4.41 8.21
N SER A 193 -17.92 4.67 7.82
CA SER A 193 -19.06 3.86 8.30
C SER A 193 -19.17 2.53 7.55
N SER A 194 -19.70 1.50 8.21
CA SER A 194 -19.96 0.19 7.60
C SER A 194 -20.90 0.28 6.37
N LYS A 195 -21.79 1.27 6.35
CA LYS A 195 -22.66 1.55 5.18
C LYS A 195 -21.84 1.99 3.99
N VAL A 196 -20.90 2.93 4.16
CA VAL A 196 -19.98 3.40 3.10
C VAL A 196 -19.16 2.22 2.61
N VAL A 197 -18.51 1.46 3.50
CA VAL A 197 -17.70 0.28 3.13
C VAL A 197 -18.50 -0.71 2.28
N SER A 198 -19.74 -1.04 2.68
CA SER A 198 -20.58 -1.99 1.96
C SER A 198 -20.99 -1.48 0.57
N GLN A 199 -21.27 -0.18 0.45
CA GLN A 199 -21.63 0.46 -0.82
C GLN A 199 -20.43 0.49 -1.76
N ASP A 200 -19.26 0.92 -1.31
CA ASP A 200 -18.05 1.04 -2.11
C ASP A 200 -17.56 -0.35 -2.56
N LYS A 201 -17.64 -1.35 -1.69
CA LYS A 201 -17.34 -2.75 -2.03
C LYS A 201 -18.26 -3.26 -3.16
N LYS A 202 -19.55 -2.95 -3.08
CA LYS A 202 -20.50 -3.32 -4.14
C LYS A 202 -20.16 -2.64 -5.46
N GLN A 203 -19.85 -1.33 -5.45
CA GLN A 203 -19.51 -0.57 -6.66
C GLN A 203 -18.18 -1.07 -7.26
N THR A 204 -17.16 -1.27 -6.44
CA THR A 204 -15.87 -1.85 -6.86
C THR A 204 -16.06 -3.22 -7.52
N ARG A 205 -16.89 -4.10 -6.94
CA ARG A 205 -17.18 -5.41 -7.55
C ARG A 205 -17.91 -5.29 -8.89
N LEU A 206 -18.87 -4.37 -9.01
CA LEU A 206 -19.58 -4.14 -10.27
C LEU A 206 -18.63 -3.62 -11.35
N TRP A 207 -17.71 -2.72 -10.99
CA TRP A 207 -16.69 -2.21 -11.90
C TRP A 207 -15.76 -3.34 -12.39
N TRP A 208 -15.25 -4.18 -11.49
CA TRP A 208 -14.40 -5.31 -11.86
C TRP A 208 -15.13 -6.33 -12.72
N ASN A 209 -16.39 -6.64 -12.43
CA ASN A 209 -17.18 -7.52 -13.27
C ASN A 209 -17.32 -6.97 -14.70
N ALA A 210 -17.63 -5.67 -14.83
CA ALA A 210 -17.71 -5.02 -16.14
C ALA A 210 -16.35 -4.94 -16.87
N PHE A 211 -15.25 -4.77 -16.13
CA PHE A 211 -13.90 -4.80 -16.69
C PHE A 211 -13.58 -6.17 -17.28
N TRP A 212 -13.78 -7.24 -16.52
CA TRP A 212 -13.45 -8.60 -16.95
C TRP A 212 -14.37 -9.15 -18.05
N GLN A 213 -15.54 -8.58 -18.24
CA GLN A 213 -16.36 -8.87 -19.42
C GLN A 213 -15.75 -8.33 -20.73
N ARG A 214 -14.81 -7.38 -20.64
CA ARG A 214 -14.15 -6.74 -21.80
C ARG A 214 -12.69 -7.12 -21.96
N SER A 215 -12.09 -7.72 -20.95
CA SER A 215 -10.66 -8.04 -20.90
C SER A 215 -10.47 -9.34 -20.13
N PHE A 216 -9.97 -10.38 -20.80
CA PHE A 216 -9.68 -11.67 -20.18
C PHE A 216 -8.40 -12.28 -20.76
N ILE A 217 -7.80 -13.17 -20.02
CA ILE A 217 -6.70 -14.02 -20.46
C ILE A 217 -7.20 -15.45 -20.34
N GLU A 218 -7.20 -16.16 -21.45
CA GLU A 218 -7.52 -17.58 -21.51
C GLU A 218 -6.23 -18.40 -21.68
N THR A 219 -6.06 -19.43 -20.85
CA THR A 219 -4.97 -20.39 -21.00
C THR A 219 -5.55 -21.68 -21.56
N ILE A 220 -5.15 -22.05 -22.77
CA ILE A 220 -5.51 -23.34 -23.36
C ILE A 220 -4.56 -24.38 -22.78
N GLY A 221 -5.08 -25.33 -22.00
CA GLY A 221 -4.30 -26.43 -21.45
C GLY A 221 -3.96 -27.49 -22.52
N GLU A 222 -2.83 -28.20 -22.32
CA GLU A 222 -2.33 -29.24 -23.24
C GLU A 222 -3.28 -30.46 -23.42
N THR A 223 -4.43 -30.50 -22.77
CA THR A 223 -5.36 -31.63 -22.83
C THR A 223 -6.02 -31.81 -24.19
N GLU A 224 -6.08 -30.80 -25.05
CA GLU A 224 -6.65 -30.95 -26.41
C GLU A 224 -5.70 -31.58 -27.42
N ASN A 225 -4.38 -31.62 -27.15
CA ASN A 225 -3.41 -32.22 -28.06
C ASN A 225 -3.31 -33.77 -27.97
N LYS A 226 -3.94 -34.42 -26.98
CA LYS A 226 -3.90 -35.86 -26.84
C LYS A 226 -4.97 -36.61 -27.65
N GLU A 227 -6.06 -35.98 -28.01
CA GLU A 227 -7.09 -36.59 -28.83
C GLU A 227 -6.75 -36.56 -30.34
N ASN A 228 -6.10 -35.48 -30.81
CA ASN A 228 -5.67 -35.39 -32.22
C ASN A 228 -4.50 -36.34 -32.58
N SER A 229 -3.70 -36.76 -31.62
CA SER A 229 -2.61 -37.72 -31.88
C SER A 229 -3.06 -39.18 -31.98
N LYS A 230 -4.30 -39.51 -31.61
CA LYS A 230 -4.88 -40.84 -31.77
C LYS A 230 -5.55 -41.02 -33.13
N VAL A 231 -6.05 -39.95 -33.74
CA VAL A 231 -6.75 -40.02 -35.04
C VAL A 231 -5.76 -40.22 -36.19
N GLU A 232 -4.52 -39.70 -36.11
CA GLU A 232 -3.50 -39.90 -37.15
C GLU A 232 -2.85 -41.29 -37.16
N LYS A 233 -3.04 -42.11 -36.11
CA LYS A 233 -2.50 -43.49 -36.07
C LYS A 233 -3.48 -44.56 -36.55
N GLU A 234 -4.75 -44.25 -36.75
CA GLU A 234 -5.76 -45.19 -37.22
C GLU A 234 -6.07 -45.08 -38.73
N THR A 235 -5.50 -44.11 -39.45
CA THR A 235 -5.70 -43.91 -40.90
C THR A 235 -4.48 -44.27 -41.74
N GLY A 236 -3.50 -44.96 -41.17
CA GLY A 236 -2.28 -45.43 -41.85
C GLY A 236 -2.21 -46.97 -41.95
N ASN A 237 -3.13 -47.58 -42.71
CA ASN A 237 -2.98 -48.91 -43.30
C ASN A 237 -3.72 -48.95 -44.63
#